data_dfb64f922566dfb38ab0aa7e5a2a3f90
#
_entry.id   dfb64f922566dfb38ab0aa7e5a2a3f90
#
_cell.length_a   1.000
_cell.length_b   1.000
_cell.length_c   1.000
_cell.angle_alpha   90.00
_cell.angle_beta   90.00
_cell.angle_gamma   90.00
#
_symmetry.space_group_name_H-M   'P 1'
#
loop_
_entity.id
_entity.type
_entity.pdbx_description
1 polymer ?
#
loop_
_entity_poly.entity_id
_entity_poly.type
_entity_poly.pdbx_seq_one_letter_code
_entity_poly.pdbx_strand_id
1 'polypeptide(L)'
;MATISFKPVVADHRKADGTYTIRIRVTANRKCKYISTNISVSDSQLTRTGNIKDRAVLDNLDALVARMRTASANIDPFAVSRMTVDEIVRYIENNQEGTFRLEFFEFAQKVIESKTSRNTQLYYRNAVLAFSEFTGRKSMDISEITSSLMRNFETWLVAKYGKGARSTGSYPASIGHIHSQARLMYNNEETGEIKIRNPFAYFHAARTRQPAHRNVSRETIQAFIDRRDKLTKKMDIMSADLFMLSFGLMGMNAADLHACPAPKDGILIYNRAKTAGRRDDKAEMHVKIDSRILPLFEKWADPEKKRALRLYKKISPDILNSELSVGLRRACKLMGIEERLTFYSARHTWATLAYSAGVDKSIINDCLCHVDESMRVTDIYIAKDWERLWKANEKVLDLFDWEKI
;
A
#
# COMPACT_ATOMS: atom_id res chain seq x y z
N MET A 1 28.03 -10.56 -41.93
CA MET A 1 27.51 -9.87 -40.71
C MET A 1 26.07 -9.47 -40.93
N ALA A 2 25.21 -9.70 -39.96
CA ALA A 2 23.82 -9.24 -40.03
C ALA A 2 23.79 -7.71 -39.98
N THR A 3 23.30 -7.06 -41.03
CA THR A 3 23.29 -5.59 -41.15
C THR A 3 21.89 -5.07 -40.86
N ILE A 4 21.78 -4.13 -39.94
CA ILE A 4 20.52 -3.40 -39.67
C ILE A 4 20.53 -2.16 -40.55
N SER A 5 19.48 -1.95 -41.34
CA SER A 5 19.35 -0.77 -42.17
C SER A 5 18.06 0.01 -41.89
N PHE A 6 18.14 1.33 -42.00
CA PHE A 6 17.05 2.28 -41.73
C PHE A 6 16.78 3.10 -42.98
N LYS A 7 15.50 3.14 -43.43
CA LYS A 7 15.08 3.94 -44.58
C LYS A 7 13.78 4.66 -44.28
N PRO A 8 13.75 6.00 -44.31
CA PRO A 8 12.48 6.74 -44.28
C PRO A 8 11.59 6.38 -45.45
N VAL A 9 10.30 6.20 -45.23
CA VAL A 9 9.30 5.83 -46.23
C VAL A 9 8.03 6.63 -45.94
N VAL A 10 7.47 7.24 -46.96
CA VAL A 10 6.14 7.91 -46.90
C VAL A 10 5.07 6.82 -46.87
N ALA A 11 4.12 6.92 -45.92
CA ALA A 11 3.02 5.95 -45.82
C ALA A 11 2.04 6.15 -46.98
N ASP A 12 1.49 5.06 -47.51
CA ASP A 12 0.56 5.10 -48.63
C ASP A 12 -0.78 5.77 -48.33
N HIS A 13 -1.16 5.78 -47.04
CA HIS A 13 -2.44 6.35 -46.61
C HIS A 13 -2.33 7.85 -46.31
N ARG A 14 -3.18 8.64 -46.96
CA ARG A 14 -3.33 10.07 -46.75
C ARG A 14 -4.25 10.30 -45.54
N LYS A 15 -3.81 11.13 -44.62
CA LYS A 15 -4.62 11.52 -43.44
C LYS A 15 -5.76 12.46 -43.85
N ALA A 16 -6.74 12.64 -42.95
CA ALA A 16 -7.85 13.55 -43.12
C ALA A 16 -7.41 15.04 -43.27
N ASP A 17 -6.25 15.40 -42.70
CA ASP A 17 -5.60 16.71 -42.79
C ASP A 17 -4.84 16.92 -44.14
N GLY A 18 -4.86 15.94 -45.03
CA GLY A 18 -4.19 15.99 -46.32
C GLY A 18 -2.69 15.67 -46.28
N THR A 19 -2.14 15.22 -45.15
CA THR A 19 -0.74 14.87 -45.01
C THR A 19 -0.50 13.36 -45.05
N TYR A 20 0.76 12.95 -45.23
CA TYR A 20 1.21 11.56 -45.13
C TYR A 20 2.16 11.39 -43.97
N THR A 21 1.98 10.33 -43.15
CA THR A 21 2.92 10.00 -42.07
C THR A 21 4.21 9.41 -42.64
N ILE A 22 5.36 9.83 -42.13
CA ILE A 22 6.62 9.17 -42.47
C ILE A 22 6.85 8.03 -41.50
N ARG A 23 7.29 6.89 -42.00
CA ARG A 23 7.71 5.70 -41.25
C ARG A 23 9.17 5.40 -41.53
N ILE A 24 9.88 4.87 -40.53
CA ILE A 24 11.23 4.35 -40.74
C ILE A 24 11.13 2.84 -40.93
N ARG A 25 11.50 2.39 -42.10
CA ARG A 25 11.62 0.96 -42.42
C ARG A 25 12.93 0.46 -41.83
N VAL A 26 12.85 -0.41 -40.82
CA VAL A 26 13.97 -1.14 -40.26
C VAL A 26 14.06 -2.49 -40.95
N THR A 27 15.21 -2.82 -41.51
CA THR A 27 15.43 -4.11 -42.15
C THR A 27 16.58 -4.82 -41.46
N ALA A 28 16.32 -6.05 -41.00
CA ALA A 28 17.32 -6.92 -40.38
C ALA A 28 17.00 -8.39 -40.74
N ASN A 29 18.02 -9.21 -40.99
CA ASN A 29 17.89 -10.64 -41.28
C ASN A 29 16.87 -10.93 -42.41
N ARG A 30 16.85 -10.11 -43.47
CA ARG A 30 15.95 -10.18 -44.62
C ARG A 30 14.44 -9.95 -44.32
N LYS A 31 14.13 -9.52 -43.10
CA LYS A 31 12.78 -9.12 -42.67
C LYS A 31 12.75 -7.62 -42.40
N CYS A 32 11.59 -7.00 -42.56
CA CYS A 32 11.45 -5.58 -42.29
C CYS A 32 10.27 -5.31 -41.36
N LYS A 33 10.39 -4.22 -40.58
CA LYS A 33 9.32 -3.64 -39.77
C LYS A 33 9.33 -2.14 -39.89
N TYR A 34 8.18 -1.51 -39.69
CA TYR A 34 8.05 -0.06 -39.77
C TYR A 34 7.85 0.56 -38.40
N ILE A 35 8.63 1.58 -38.11
CA ILE A 35 8.47 2.44 -36.92
C ILE A 35 7.77 3.70 -37.39
N SER A 36 6.60 4.00 -36.83
CA SER A 36 5.87 5.23 -37.13
C SER A 36 6.57 6.43 -36.49
N THR A 37 6.68 7.54 -37.21
CA THR A 37 7.20 8.80 -36.67
C THR A 37 6.05 9.78 -36.40
N ASN A 38 6.32 10.85 -35.70
CA ASN A 38 5.42 12.01 -35.57
C ASN A 38 5.60 13.04 -36.73
N ILE A 39 6.43 12.72 -37.73
CA ILE A 39 6.71 13.57 -38.86
C ILE A 39 5.68 13.28 -39.98
N SER A 40 5.06 14.30 -40.51
CA SER A 40 4.12 14.21 -41.60
C SER A 40 4.54 15.18 -42.71
N VAL A 41 4.23 14.85 -43.98
CA VAL A 41 4.53 15.64 -45.14
C VAL A 41 3.26 15.86 -45.99
N SER A 42 3.14 17.03 -46.61
CA SER A 42 2.10 17.36 -47.60
C SER A 42 2.57 17.06 -49.03
N ASP A 43 1.66 17.03 -49.97
CA ASP A 43 1.99 16.86 -51.39
C ASP A 43 3.03 17.86 -51.91
N SER A 44 3.02 19.11 -51.41
CA SER A 44 3.98 20.17 -51.76
C SER A 44 5.42 19.85 -51.36
N GLN A 45 5.61 18.99 -50.36
CA GLN A 45 6.94 18.58 -49.83
C GLN A 45 7.46 17.30 -50.48
N LEU A 46 6.69 16.73 -51.41
CA LEU A 46 7.05 15.53 -52.17
C LEU A 46 7.45 15.85 -53.61
N THR A 47 8.30 15.02 -54.19
CA THR A 47 8.56 15.02 -55.64
C THR A 47 7.43 14.31 -56.40
N ARG A 48 7.38 14.41 -57.73
CA ARG A 48 6.45 13.65 -58.57
C ARG A 48 6.57 12.12 -58.40
N THR A 49 7.71 11.64 -57.92
CA THR A 49 7.99 10.22 -57.63
C THR A 49 7.72 9.84 -56.21
N GLY A 50 7.09 10.73 -55.38
CA GLY A 50 6.74 10.48 -53.97
C GLY A 50 7.92 10.53 -52.99
N ASN A 51 9.11 11.01 -53.42
CA ASN A 51 10.24 11.18 -52.51
C ASN A 51 10.13 12.54 -51.78
N ILE A 52 10.64 12.59 -50.54
CA ILE A 52 10.69 13.82 -49.73
C ILE A 52 11.70 14.77 -50.35
N LYS A 53 11.31 16.02 -50.65
CA LYS A 53 12.19 17.08 -51.17
C LYS A 53 12.43 18.23 -50.20
N ASP A 54 11.63 18.31 -49.15
CA ASP A 54 11.75 19.36 -48.13
C ASP A 54 13.00 19.13 -47.28
N ARG A 55 13.90 20.12 -47.26
CA ARG A 55 15.20 20.02 -46.60
C ARG A 55 15.08 19.90 -45.11
N ALA A 56 14.18 20.68 -44.48
CA ALA A 56 13.99 20.64 -43.01
C ALA A 56 13.45 19.29 -42.54
N VAL A 57 12.55 18.69 -43.33
CA VAL A 57 12.04 17.34 -43.07
C VAL A 57 13.15 16.31 -43.23
N LEU A 58 13.99 16.41 -44.26
CA LEU A 58 15.12 15.50 -44.46
C LEU A 58 16.13 15.57 -43.29
N ASP A 59 16.51 16.78 -42.85
CA ASP A 59 17.44 16.97 -41.74
C ASP A 59 16.89 16.39 -40.46
N ASN A 60 15.61 16.53 -40.13
CA ASN A 60 14.94 15.91 -38.99
C ASN A 60 14.94 14.39 -39.09
N LEU A 61 14.70 13.83 -40.27
CA LEU A 61 14.71 12.38 -40.48
C LEU A 61 16.14 11.80 -40.36
N ASP A 62 17.14 12.50 -40.87
CA ASP A 62 18.55 12.10 -40.76
C ASP A 62 18.99 12.10 -39.31
N ALA A 63 18.61 13.09 -38.53
CA ALA A 63 18.86 13.12 -37.09
C ALA A 63 18.17 11.94 -36.34
N LEU A 64 16.93 11.62 -36.74
CA LEU A 64 16.20 10.47 -36.14
C LEU A 64 16.86 9.13 -36.50
N VAL A 65 17.23 8.95 -37.79
CA VAL A 65 17.91 7.75 -38.27
C VAL A 65 19.30 7.60 -37.63
N ALA A 66 20.04 8.71 -37.43
CA ALA A 66 21.32 8.70 -36.74
C ALA A 66 21.16 8.17 -35.30
N ARG A 67 20.17 8.65 -34.53
CA ARG A 67 19.86 8.14 -33.19
C ARG A 67 19.54 6.64 -33.20
N MET A 68 18.75 6.17 -34.16
CA MET A 68 18.41 4.75 -34.28
C MET A 68 19.66 3.90 -34.63
N ARG A 69 20.58 4.43 -35.45
CA ARG A 69 21.86 3.77 -35.74
C ARG A 69 22.75 3.65 -34.53
N THR A 70 22.88 4.73 -33.73
CA THR A 70 23.63 4.71 -32.47
C THR A 70 23.04 3.68 -31.51
N ALA A 71 21.71 3.67 -31.33
CA ALA A 71 21.05 2.68 -30.48
C ALA A 71 21.31 1.23 -30.98
N SER A 72 21.24 1.01 -32.30
CA SER A 72 21.46 -0.32 -32.89
C SER A 72 22.91 -0.77 -32.79
N ALA A 73 23.88 0.15 -32.80
CA ALA A 73 25.31 -0.16 -32.66
C ALA A 73 25.67 -0.74 -31.29
N ASN A 74 24.86 -0.51 -30.28
CA ASN A 74 25.01 -1.06 -28.94
C ASN A 74 24.51 -2.53 -28.80
N ILE A 75 23.91 -3.10 -29.85
CA ILE A 75 23.48 -4.51 -29.84
C ILE A 75 24.71 -5.36 -30.19
N ASP A 76 24.97 -6.38 -29.37
CA ASP A 76 26.03 -7.36 -29.68
C ASP A 76 25.80 -7.96 -31.08
N PRO A 77 26.82 -7.93 -31.96
CA PRO A 77 26.71 -8.45 -33.32
C PRO A 77 26.30 -9.93 -33.42
N PHE A 78 26.67 -10.76 -32.43
CA PHE A 78 26.23 -12.15 -32.37
C PHE A 78 24.76 -12.25 -31.95
N ALA A 79 24.29 -11.34 -31.09
CA ALA A 79 22.88 -11.27 -30.71
C ALA A 79 21.98 -10.86 -31.88
N VAL A 80 22.41 -9.89 -32.73
CA VAL A 80 21.66 -9.43 -33.91
C VAL A 80 21.29 -10.59 -34.84
N SER A 81 22.19 -11.55 -35.03
CA SER A 81 21.95 -12.72 -35.90
C SER A 81 20.82 -13.66 -35.39
N ARG A 82 20.54 -13.63 -34.10
CA ARG A 82 19.53 -14.46 -33.42
C ARG A 82 18.25 -13.75 -33.12
N MET A 83 18.28 -12.40 -33.11
CA MET A 83 17.12 -11.57 -32.84
C MET A 83 16.18 -11.49 -34.05
N THR A 84 14.89 -11.48 -33.80
CA THR A 84 13.89 -11.11 -34.78
C THR A 84 13.92 -9.60 -35.03
N VAL A 85 13.38 -9.17 -36.18
CA VAL A 85 13.27 -7.73 -36.47
C VAL A 85 12.40 -6.99 -35.43
N ASP A 86 11.43 -7.66 -34.83
CA ASP A 86 10.59 -7.13 -33.77
C ASP A 86 11.36 -6.88 -32.47
N GLU A 87 12.25 -7.77 -32.11
CA GLU A 87 13.13 -7.63 -30.94
C GLU A 87 14.15 -6.51 -31.17
N ILE A 88 14.71 -6.43 -32.37
CA ILE A 88 15.64 -5.35 -32.75
C ILE A 88 14.92 -3.98 -32.71
N VAL A 89 13.73 -3.87 -33.24
CA VAL A 89 12.93 -2.63 -33.20
C VAL A 89 12.63 -2.24 -31.76
N ARG A 90 12.18 -3.16 -30.91
CA ARG A 90 11.97 -2.91 -29.47
C ARG A 90 13.24 -2.44 -28.76
N TYR A 91 14.38 -3.08 -29.06
CA TYR A 91 15.65 -2.65 -28.49
C TYR A 91 16.00 -1.22 -28.86
N ILE A 92 15.86 -0.88 -30.18
CA ILE A 92 16.14 0.46 -30.67
C ILE A 92 15.20 1.49 -30.06
N GLU A 93 13.89 1.21 -30.01
CA GLU A 93 12.90 2.10 -29.39
C GLU A 93 13.19 2.37 -27.91
N ASN A 94 13.70 1.37 -27.19
CA ASN A 94 13.99 1.47 -25.76
C ASN A 94 15.40 2.07 -25.47
N ASN A 95 16.30 2.13 -26.46
CA ASN A 95 17.70 2.53 -26.25
C ASN A 95 18.16 3.72 -27.12
N GLN A 96 17.23 4.51 -27.68
CA GLN A 96 17.60 5.74 -28.39
C GLN A 96 18.22 6.75 -27.40
N GLU A 97 19.24 7.47 -27.82
CA GLU A 97 19.76 8.61 -27.07
C GLU A 97 18.64 9.64 -26.87
N GLY A 98 18.44 10.04 -25.63
CA GLY A 98 17.30 10.87 -25.21
C GLY A 98 16.08 10.08 -24.73
N THR A 99 16.11 8.74 -24.74
CA THR A 99 15.07 7.93 -24.12
C THR A 99 15.08 8.18 -22.62
N PHE A 100 13.94 8.56 -22.07
CA PHE A 100 13.80 8.75 -20.64
C PHE A 100 14.13 7.45 -19.91
N ARG A 101 15.04 7.52 -18.94
CA ARG A 101 15.42 6.41 -18.07
C ARG A 101 15.25 6.81 -16.62
N LEU A 102 14.71 5.91 -15.84
CA LEU A 102 14.54 6.09 -14.40
C LEU A 102 14.85 4.78 -13.70
N GLU A 103 15.88 4.81 -12.87
CA GLU A 103 16.23 3.65 -12.05
C GLU A 103 15.14 3.43 -10.99
N PHE A 104 14.46 2.27 -11.06
CA PHE A 104 13.27 1.99 -10.28
C PHE A 104 13.56 1.85 -8.78
N PHE A 105 14.62 1.14 -8.37
CA PHE A 105 14.90 0.90 -6.96
C PHE A 105 15.35 2.16 -6.23
N GLU A 106 16.12 3.03 -6.88
CA GLU A 106 16.49 4.34 -6.32
C GLU A 106 15.27 5.24 -6.18
N PHE A 107 14.41 5.27 -7.19
CA PHE A 107 13.15 6.02 -7.13
C PHE A 107 12.22 5.47 -6.03
N ALA A 108 12.12 4.15 -5.92
CA ALA A 108 11.33 3.48 -4.88
C ALA A 108 11.81 3.88 -3.48
N GLN A 109 13.12 3.97 -3.26
CA GLN A 109 13.68 4.41 -1.98
C GLN A 109 13.24 5.84 -1.63
N LYS A 110 13.27 6.77 -2.59
CA LYS A 110 12.77 8.16 -2.40
C LYS A 110 11.28 8.18 -2.04
N VAL A 111 10.46 7.37 -2.71
CA VAL A 111 9.03 7.24 -2.41
C VAL A 111 8.82 6.66 -1.01
N ILE A 112 9.61 5.69 -0.58
CA ILE A 112 9.54 5.10 0.76
C ILE A 112 9.87 6.17 1.83
N GLU A 113 10.92 6.92 1.64
CA GLU A 113 11.37 7.97 2.56
C GLU A 113 10.36 9.10 2.71
N SER A 114 9.59 9.40 1.66
CA SER A 114 8.51 10.40 1.70
C SER A 114 7.31 10.00 2.57
N LYS A 115 7.19 8.72 2.97
CA LYS A 115 6.08 8.27 3.80
C LYS A 115 6.30 8.66 5.26
N THR A 116 5.31 9.28 5.87
CA THR A 116 5.38 9.72 7.28
C THR A 116 5.29 8.58 8.29
N SER A 117 4.60 7.49 7.95
CA SER A 117 4.42 6.34 8.84
C SER A 117 5.54 5.32 8.65
N ARG A 118 6.28 5.04 9.74
CA ARG A 118 7.32 3.98 9.77
C ARG A 118 6.79 2.61 9.32
N ASN A 119 5.59 2.25 9.75
CA ASN A 119 4.99 0.97 9.34
C ASN A 119 4.70 0.95 7.84
N THR A 120 4.29 2.07 7.25
CA THR A 120 4.11 2.20 5.81
C THR A 120 5.45 2.09 5.11
N GLN A 121 6.51 2.76 5.59
CA GLN A 121 7.86 2.64 5.04
C GLN A 121 8.36 1.19 5.04
N LEU A 122 8.23 0.49 6.18
CA LEU A 122 8.63 -0.93 6.30
C LEU A 122 7.86 -1.82 5.32
N TYR A 123 6.57 -1.55 5.16
CA TYR A 123 5.71 -2.31 4.27
C TYR A 123 6.12 -2.17 2.79
N TYR A 124 6.37 -0.94 2.34
CA TYR A 124 6.86 -0.66 1.00
C TYR A 124 8.28 -1.22 0.79
N ARG A 125 9.16 -1.08 1.79
CA ARG A 125 10.50 -1.65 1.76
C ARG A 125 10.46 -3.17 1.56
N ASN A 126 9.61 -3.88 2.30
CA ASN A 126 9.46 -5.32 2.15
C ASN A 126 8.92 -5.72 0.77
N ALA A 127 8.02 -4.93 0.17
CA ALA A 127 7.53 -5.16 -1.18
C ALA A 127 8.64 -4.98 -2.22
N VAL A 128 9.45 -3.93 -2.09
CA VAL A 128 10.59 -3.65 -2.98
C VAL A 128 11.69 -4.70 -2.82
N LEU A 129 12.00 -5.15 -1.60
CA LEU A 129 12.94 -6.24 -1.35
C LEU A 129 12.46 -7.55 -1.98
N ALA A 130 11.18 -7.90 -1.82
CA ALA A 130 10.60 -9.08 -2.45
C ALA A 130 10.64 -8.99 -3.99
N PHE A 131 10.44 -7.80 -4.55
CA PHE A 131 10.52 -7.57 -5.99
C PHE A 131 11.98 -7.69 -6.51
N SER A 132 12.95 -7.16 -5.77
CA SER A 132 14.38 -7.32 -6.05
C SER A 132 14.81 -8.79 -5.98
N GLU A 133 14.34 -9.53 -4.98
CA GLU A 133 14.59 -10.97 -4.84
C GLU A 133 14.01 -11.77 -6.03
N PHE A 134 12.77 -11.48 -6.41
CA PHE A 134 12.10 -12.10 -7.55
C PHE A 134 12.86 -11.87 -8.86
N THR A 135 13.29 -10.64 -9.12
CA THR A 135 14.00 -10.29 -10.36
C THR A 135 15.47 -10.70 -10.33
N GLY A 136 16.03 -10.97 -9.16
CA GLY A 136 17.48 -11.19 -8.96
C GLY A 136 18.33 -9.94 -9.21
N ARG A 137 17.70 -8.74 -9.26
CA ARG A 137 18.36 -7.49 -9.65
C ARG A 137 18.31 -6.46 -8.54
N LYS A 138 19.36 -5.65 -8.48
CA LYS A 138 19.47 -4.47 -7.60
C LYS A 138 19.30 -3.15 -8.36
N SER A 139 19.26 -3.19 -9.68
CA SER A 139 19.05 -2.06 -10.59
C SER A 139 18.16 -2.50 -11.74
N MET A 140 17.18 -1.66 -12.11
CA MET A 140 16.22 -1.92 -13.18
C MET A 140 15.65 -0.60 -13.68
N ASP A 141 15.59 -0.43 -15.00
CA ASP A 141 14.85 0.71 -15.57
C ASP A 141 13.34 0.52 -15.38
N ILE A 142 12.63 1.60 -15.04
CA ILE A 142 11.18 1.56 -14.77
C ILE A 142 10.37 1.04 -15.98
N SER A 143 10.87 1.24 -17.20
CA SER A 143 10.23 0.76 -18.44
C SER A 143 10.21 -0.76 -18.56
N GLU A 144 11.09 -1.46 -17.85
CA GLU A 144 11.13 -2.93 -17.80
C GLU A 144 9.99 -3.53 -16.96
N ILE A 145 9.32 -2.72 -16.13
CA ILE A 145 8.17 -3.17 -15.36
C ILE A 145 6.95 -3.26 -16.28
N THR A 146 6.68 -4.48 -16.74
CA THR A 146 5.57 -4.79 -17.65
C THR A 146 4.45 -5.51 -16.90
N SER A 147 3.24 -5.54 -17.49
CA SER A 147 2.11 -6.34 -16.96
C SER A 147 2.45 -7.82 -16.84
N SER A 148 3.27 -8.33 -17.77
CA SER A 148 3.73 -9.72 -17.74
C SER A 148 4.68 -9.97 -16.59
N LEU A 149 5.64 -9.06 -16.34
CA LEU A 149 6.55 -9.14 -15.20
C LEU A 149 5.77 -9.13 -13.88
N MET A 150 4.74 -8.29 -13.78
CA MET A 150 3.92 -8.20 -12.56
C MET A 150 3.07 -9.47 -12.34
N ARG A 151 2.56 -10.11 -13.39
CA ARG A 151 1.89 -11.42 -13.26
C ARG A 151 2.85 -12.51 -12.79
N ASN A 152 4.07 -12.53 -13.32
CA ASN A 152 5.09 -13.48 -12.88
C ASN A 152 5.51 -13.24 -11.42
N PHE A 153 5.61 -11.97 -11.00
CA PHE A 153 5.87 -11.61 -9.61
C PHE A 153 4.75 -12.09 -8.67
N GLU A 154 3.49 -11.91 -9.05
CA GLU A 154 2.37 -12.43 -8.28
C GLU A 154 2.40 -13.96 -8.16
N THR A 155 2.69 -14.66 -9.25
CA THR A 155 2.85 -16.13 -9.25
C THR A 155 3.98 -16.56 -8.31
N TRP A 156 5.12 -15.87 -8.35
CA TRP A 156 6.23 -16.13 -7.45
C TRP A 156 5.87 -15.88 -5.97
N LEU A 157 5.12 -14.79 -5.68
CA LEU A 157 4.63 -14.51 -4.33
C LEU A 157 3.68 -15.59 -3.84
N VAL A 158 2.81 -16.12 -4.71
CA VAL A 158 1.90 -17.23 -4.36
C VAL A 158 2.69 -18.50 -4.04
N ALA A 159 3.72 -18.81 -4.81
CA ALA A 159 4.59 -19.96 -4.54
C ALA A 159 5.35 -19.81 -3.21
N LYS A 160 5.82 -18.59 -2.92
CA LYS A 160 6.61 -18.29 -1.71
C LYS A 160 5.79 -18.19 -0.43
N TYR A 161 4.62 -17.54 -0.47
CA TYR A 161 3.83 -17.18 0.72
C TYR A 161 2.48 -17.89 0.82
N GLY A 162 2.10 -18.62 -0.21
CA GLY A 162 0.81 -19.32 -0.31
C GLY A 162 -0.32 -18.47 -0.91
N LYS A 163 -1.27 -19.15 -1.52
CA LYS A 163 -2.44 -18.52 -2.16
C LYS A 163 -3.30 -17.76 -1.15
N GLY A 164 -3.56 -16.49 -1.43
CA GLY A 164 -4.39 -15.62 -0.59
C GLY A 164 -3.64 -15.00 0.59
N ALA A 165 -2.32 -15.21 0.70
CA ALA A 165 -1.49 -14.47 1.65
C ALA A 165 -1.59 -12.95 1.36
N ARG A 166 -1.54 -12.13 2.41
CA ARG A 166 -1.67 -10.67 2.26
C ARG A 166 -0.62 -10.09 1.31
N SER A 167 0.61 -10.61 1.34
CA SER A 167 1.72 -10.19 0.48
C SER A 167 1.44 -10.40 -1.01
N THR A 168 0.65 -11.42 -1.39
CA THR A 168 0.38 -11.73 -2.81
C THR A 168 -0.41 -10.64 -3.54
N GLY A 169 -1.28 -9.90 -2.83
CA GLY A 169 -1.98 -8.75 -3.41
C GLY A 169 -1.33 -7.42 -3.07
N SER A 170 -0.85 -7.28 -1.85
CA SER A 170 -0.41 -5.99 -1.33
C SER A 170 1.00 -5.59 -1.79
N TYR A 171 1.92 -6.52 -2.08
CA TYR A 171 3.23 -6.18 -2.62
C TYR A 171 3.14 -5.68 -4.08
N PRO A 172 2.43 -6.37 -5.00
CA PRO A 172 2.19 -5.83 -6.33
C PRO A 172 1.50 -4.46 -6.31
N ALA A 173 0.54 -4.23 -5.40
CA ALA A 173 -0.11 -2.94 -5.23
C ALA A 173 0.89 -1.85 -4.77
N SER A 174 1.85 -2.18 -3.90
CA SER A 174 2.91 -1.24 -3.47
C SER A 174 3.85 -0.88 -4.64
N ILE A 175 4.26 -1.86 -5.46
CA ILE A 175 5.05 -1.60 -6.67
C ILE A 175 4.26 -0.72 -7.63
N GLY A 176 2.96 -1.02 -7.83
CA GLY A 176 2.05 -0.20 -8.66
C GLY A 176 1.92 1.24 -8.18
N HIS A 177 1.85 1.46 -6.86
CA HIS A 177 1.80 2.80 -6.30
C HIS A 177 3.11 3.58 -6.55
N ILE A 178 4.27 2.94 -6.32
CA ILE A 178 5.59 3.56 -6.61
C ILE A 178 5.67 3.94 -8.08
N HIS A 179 5.31 3.02 -8.97
CA HIS A 179 5.29 3.26 -10.41
C HIS A 179 4.32 4.39 -10.80
N SER A 180 3.15 4.47 -10.15
CA SER A 180 2.19 5.56 -10.38
C SER A 180 2.75 6.92 -9.94
N GLN A 181 3.50 6.99 -8.82
CA GLN A 181 4.17 8.22 -8.42
C GLN A 181 5.21 8.69 -9.46
N ALA A 182 5.95 7.75 -10.05
CA ALA A 182 6.88 8.07 -11.14
C ALA A 182 6.13 8.63 -12.37
N ARG A 183 5.01 8.03 -12.74
CA ARG A 183 4.19 8.53 -13.85
C ARG A 183 3.66 9.93 -13.59
N LEU A 184 3.15 10.20 -12.40
CA LEU A 184 2.67 11.53 -12.00
C LEU A 184 3.79 12.58 -12.02
N MET A 185 5.03 12.19 -11.73
CA MET A 185 6.16 13.10 -11.67
C MET A 185 6.76 13.42 -13.05
N TYR A 186 6.76 12.46 -13.96
CA TYR A 186 7.53 12.55 -15.20
C TYR A 186 6.69 12.60 -16.48
N ASN A 187 5.44 12.15 -16.48
CA ASN A 187 4.54 12.35 -17.60
C ASN A 187 3.94 13.76 -17.51
N ASN A 188 3.65 14.34 -18.67
CA ASN A 188 3.02 15.64 -18.76
C ASN A 188 1.65 15.49 -19.45
N GLU A 189 0.56 15.72 -18.68
CA GLU A 189 -0.80 15.61 -19.19
C GLU A 189 -1.17 16.79 -20.12
N GLU A 190 -0.61 17.98 -19.88
CA GLU A 190 -0.90 19.17 -20.69
C GLU A 190 -0.35 19.06 -22.11
N THR A 191 0.86 18.48 -22.25
CA THR A 191 1.48 18.26 -23.56
C THR A 191 1.16 16.89 -24.16
N GLY A 192 0.55 15.99 -23.38
CA GLY A 192 0.32 14.60 -23.76
C GLY A 192 1.61 13.75 -23.81
N GLU A 193 2.72 14.25 -23.25
CA GLU A 193 3.99 13.53 -23.23
C GLU A 193 3.96 12.36 -22.23
N ILE A 194 4.10 11.14 -22.74
CA ILE A 194 4.15 9.92 -21.92
C ILE A 194 5.57 9.34 -21.92
N LYS A 195 6.34 9.65 -20.88
CA LYS A 195 7.69 9.07 -20.64
C LYS A 195 7.62 7.68 -20.03
N ILE A 196 6.63 7.43 -19.15
CA ILE A 196 6.45 6.18 -18.44
C ILE A 196 5.07 5.62 -18.77
N ARG A 197 5.03 4.44 -19.42
CA ARG A 197 3.78 3.71 -19.72
C ARG A 197 3.14 3.13 -18.46
N ASN A 198 1.85 2.81 -18.51
CA ASN A 198 1.12 2.21 -17.39
C ASN A 198 0.93 0.70 -17.56
N PRO A 199 1.79 -0.15 -17.01
CA PRO A 199 1.61 -1.60 -17.07
C PRO A 199 0.44 -2.08 -16.21
N PHE A 200 0.06 -1.29 -15.19
CA PHE A 200 -1.02 -1.61 -14.26
C PHE A 200 -2.42 -1.37 -14.82
N ALA A 201 -2.54 -0.78 -16.02
CA ALA A 201 -3.81 -0.75 -16.75
C ALA A 201 -4.30 -2.16 -17.16
N TYR A 202 -3.36 -3.09 -17.32
CA TYR A 202 -3.62 -4.47 -17.77
C TYR A 202 -3.23 -5.53 -16.72
N PHE A 203 -2.90 -5.09 -15.52
CA PHE A 203 -2.58 -5.95 -14.39
C PHE A 203 -3.34 -5.47 -13.14
N HIS A 204 -4.14 -6.36 -12.57
CA HIS A 204 -4.82 -6.14 -11.30
C HIS A 204 -4.35 -7.21 -10.32
N ALA A 205 -3.75 -6.77 -9.22
CA ALA A 205 -3.32 -7.68 -8.17
C ALA A 205 -4.48 -8.52 -7.62
N ALA A 206 -4.22 -9.78 -7.32
CA ALA A 206 -5.23 -10.68 -6.77
C ALA A 206 -5.81 -10.13 -5.46
N ARG A 207 -7.12 -10.30 -5.28
CA ARG A 207 -7.76 -9.96 -4.01
C ARG A 207 -7.23 -10.89 -2.93
N THR A 208 -6.74 -10.30 -1.85
CA THR A 208 -6.37 -11.06 -0.65
C THR A 208 -7.62 -11.61 0.03
N ARG A 209 -7.51 -12.77 0.68
CA ARG A 209 -8.60 -13.28 1.52
C ARG A 209 -8.92 -12.25 2.61
N GLN A 210 -10.20 -12.07 2.89
CA GLN A 210 -10.59 -11.34 4.09
C GLN A 210 -9.98 -12.06 5.30
N PRO A 211 -9.37 -11.31 6.24
CA PRO A 211 -8.89 -11.92 7.48
C PRO A 211 -10.06 -12.61 8.19
N ALA A 212 -9.83 -13.79 8.75
CA ALA A 212 -10.78 -14.42 9.65
C ALA A 212 -11.12 -13.48 10.82
N HIS A 213 -12.33 -13.57 11.32
CA HIS A 213 -12.72 -12.87 12.54
C HIS A 213 -11.73 -13.22 13.66
N ARG A 214 -11.33 -12.22 14.43
CA ARG A 214 -10.33 -12.36 15.50
C ARG A 214 -10.95 -12.19 16.88
N ASN A 215 -12.27 -12.19 16.95
CA ASN A 215 -12.98 -12.20 18.22
C ASN A 215 -12.76 -13.52 18.93
N VAL A 216 -12.77 -13.47 20.24
CA VAL A 216 -12.74 -14.64 21.12
C VAL A 216 -14.10 -14.81 21.79
N SER A 217 -14.31 -15.93 22.44
CA SER A 217 -15.54 -16.23 23.19
C SER A 217 -15.71 -15.33 24.39
N ARG A 218 -16.96 -15.24 24.89
CA ARG A 218 -17.27 -14.57 26.15
C ARG A 218 -16.54 -15.23 27.32
N GLU A 219 -16.48 -16.55 27.33
CA GLU A 219 -15.81 -17.37 28.31
C GLU A 219 -14.31 -17.05 28.39
N THR A 220 -13.69 -16.76 27.26
CA THR A 220 -12.28 -16.34 27.19
C THR A 220 -12.08 -14.97 27.88
N ILE A 221 -12.94 -14.00 27.65
CA ILE A 221 -12.86 -12.71 28.37
C ILE A 221 -13.07 -12.91 29.87
N GLN A 222 -14.07 -13.71 30.28
CA GLN A 222 -14.29 -14.02 31.69
C GLN A 222 -13.06 -14.74 32.32
N ALA A 223 -12.42 -15.63 31.57
CA ALA A 223 -11.20 -16.30 32.04
C ALA A 223 -10.03 -15.33 32.31
N PHE A 224 -9.92 -14.22 31.55
CA PHE A 224 -8.95 -13.16 31.86
C PHE A 224 -9.23 -12.46 33.18
N ILE A 225 -10.49 -12.36 33.58
CA ILE A 225 -10.90 -11.80 34.87
C ILE A 225 -10.61 -12.83 36.00
N ASP A 226 -11.13 -14.05 35.84
CA ASP A 226 -11.15 -15.08 36.89
C ASP A 226 -9.78 -15.70 37.22
N ARG A 227 -8.87 -15.77 36.19
CA ARG A 227 -7.63 -16.55 36.30
C ARG A 227 -6.37 -15.68 36.25
N ARG A 228 -6.53 -14.38 36.40
CA ARG A 228 -5.45 -13.40 36.37
C ARG A 228 -4.41 -13.60 37.46
N ASP A 229 -4.80 -14.11 38.61
CA ASP A 229 -3.96 -14.48 39.78
C ASP A 229 -2.88 -15.50 39.43
N LYS A 230 -3.09 -16.31 38.36
CA LYS A 230 -2.09 -17.28 37.86
C LYS A 230 -0.86 -16.63 37.22
N LEU A 231 -0.92 -15.32 36.95
CA LEU A 231 0.15 -14.60 36.28
C LEU A 231 1.15 -14.06 37.30
N THR A 232 2.42 -14.41 37.13
CA THR A 232 3.49 -14.00 38.06
C THR A 232 4.51 -13.06 37.40
N LYS A 233 4.73 -13.19 36.08
CA LYS A 233 5.71 -12.37 35.37
C LYS A 233 5.12 -11.00 35.03
N LYS A 234 5.85 -9.93 35.34
CA LYS A 234 5.43 -8.53 35.11
C LYS A 234 4.92 -8.26 33.69
N MET A 235 5.60 -8.84 32.71
CA MET A 235 5.22 -8.62 31.29
C MET A 235 3.93 -9.33 30.92
N ASP A 236 3.69 -10.53 31.45
CA ASP A 236 2.48 -11.31 31.17
C ASP A 236 1.28 -10.64 31.86
N ILE A 237 1.45 -10.19 33.11
CA ILE A 237 0.44 -9.38 33.82
C ILE A 237 0.12 -8.12 33.07
N MET A 238 1.12 -7.36 32.64
CA MET A 238 0.92 -6.12 31.89
C MET A 238 0.17 -6.37 30.58
N SER A 239 0.54 -7.42 29.86
CA SER A 239 -0.11 -7.75 28.58
C SER A 239 -1.58 -8.15 28.75
N ALA A 240 -1.89 -8.93 29.78
CA ALA A 240 -3.27 -9.30 30.12
C ALA A 240 -4.08 -8.10 30.59
N ASP A 241 -3.53 -7.28 31.48
CA ASP A 241 -4.17 -6.09 32.00
C ASP A 241 -4.48 -5.08 30.89
N LEU A 242 -3.51 -4.82 30.01
CA LEU A 242 -3.72 -3.92 28.87
C LEU A 242 -4.72 -4.46 27.85
N PHE A 243 -4.77 -5.79 27.65
CA PHE A 243 -5.77 -6.43 26.83
C PHE A 243 -7.18 -6.18 27.40
N MET A 244 -7.36 -6.36 28.70
CA MET A 244 -8.62 -6.09 29.38
C MET A 244 -8.98 -4.61 29.40
N LEU A 245 -7.99 -3.71 29.60
CA LEU A 245 -8.20 -2.27 29.44
C LEU A 245 -8.60 -1.90 28.01
N SER A 246 -7.94 -2.47 26.99
CA SER A 246 -8.35 -2.27 25.60
C SER A 246 -9.80 -2.69 25.39
N PHE A 247 -10.19 -3.85 25.91
CA PHE A 247 -11.56 -4.37 25.83
C PHE A 247 -12.54 -3.42 26.52
N GLY A 248 -12.30 -3.07 27.77
CA GLY A 248 -13.18 -2.20 28.58
C GLY A 248 -13.25 -0.76 28.11
N LEU A 249 -12.29 -0.31 27.29
CA LEU A 249 -12.25 0.99 26.64
C LEU A 249 -12.68 0.91 25.16
N MET A 250 -13.74 0.17 24.86
CA MET A 250 -14.34 0.03 23.51
C MET A 250 -13.34 -0.45 22.43
N GLY A 251 -12.43 -1.32 22.82
CA GLY A 251 -11.41 -1.84 21.88
C GLY A 251 -10.33 -0.82 21.49
N MET A 252 -9.93 0.04 22.39
CA MET A 252 -8.85 1.02 22.17
C MET A 252 -7.55 0.33 21.78
N ASN A 253 -6.89 0.79 20.71
CA ASN A 253 -5.68 0.14 20.20
C ASN A 253 -4.48 0.38 21.14
N ALA A 254 -3.48 -0.51 21.09
CA ALA A 254 -2.26 -0.39 21.90
C ALA A 254 -1.51 0.94 21.67
N ALA A 255 -1.45 1.41 20.43
CA ALA A 255 -0.79 2.69 20.12
C ALA A 255 -1.54 3.88 20.75
N ASP A 256 -2.88 3.83 20.74
CA ASP A 256 -3.72 4.86 21.35
C ASP A 256 -3.60 4.81 22.88
N LEU A 257 -3.64 3.63 23.51
CA LEU A 257 -3.39 3.45 24.95
C LEU A 257 -2.02 3.98 25.37
N HIS A 258 -0.99 3.75 24.55
CA HIS A 258 0.36 4.21 24.84
C HIS A 258 0.50 5.74 24.78
N ALA A 259 -0.20 6.39 23.83
CA ALA A 259 -0.05 7.82 23.56
C ALA A 259 -1.11 8.69 24.25
N CYS A 260 -2.20 8.10 24.74
CA CYS A 260 -3.35 8.82 25.29
C CYS A 260 -2.95 9.80 26.38
N PRO A 261 -3.44 11.05 26.34
CA PRO A 261 -3.29 12.02 27.43
C PRO A 261 -3.94 11.52 28.74
N ALA A 262 -3.55 12.11 29.85
CA ALA A 262 -4.20 11.81 31.13
C ALA A 262 -5.70 12.09 31.06
N PRO A 263 -6.53 11.28 31.75
CA PRO A 263 -7.98 11.47 31.74
C PRO A 263 -8.37 12.80 32.41
N LYS A 264 -9.44 13.39 31.90
CA LYS A 264 -10.08 14.54 32.49
C LYS A 264 -11.47 14.13 32.95
N ASP A 265 -11.78 14.32 34.24
CA ASP A 265 -13.08 13.93 34.84
C ASP A 265 -13.49 12.48 34.54
N GLY A 266 -12.51 11.55 34.58
CA GLY A 266 -12.76 10.13 34.28
C GLY A 266 -12.94 9.79 32.81
N ILE A 267 -12.71 10.76 31.90
CA ILE A 267 -12.85 10.61 30.46
C ILE A 267 -11.49 10.71 29.78
N LEU A 268 -11.17 9.72 28.94
CA LEU A 268 -10.04 9.75 28.03
C LEU A 268 -10.40 10.48 26.76
N ILE A 269 -9.73 11.58 26.46
CA ILE A 269 -9.90 12.36 25.23
C ILE A 269 -8.64 12.22 24.39
N TYR A 270 -8.76 11.64 23.21
CA TYR A 270 -7.62 11.40 22.33
C TYR A 270 -8.00 11.40 20.86
N ASN A 271 -7.02 11.65 20.01
CA ASN A 271 -7.15 11.50 18.57
C ASN A 271 -6.57 10.16 18.12
N ARG A 272 -7.38 9.33 17.47
CA ARG A 272 -6.96 8.00 17.05
C ARG A 272 -5.77 8.04 16.10
N ALA A 273 -4.59 7.59 16.55
CA ALA A 273 -3.30 7.74 15.87
C ALA A 273 -3.30 7.26 14.40
N LYS A 274 -4.04 6.19 14.08
CA LYS A 274 -4.09 5.63 12.73
C LYS A 274 -4.79 6.54 11.71
N THR A 275 -5.73 7.36 12.12
CA THR A 275 -6.65 8.08 11.23
C THR A 275 -6.69 9.59 11.45
N ALA A 276 -6.13 10.10 12.53
CA ALA A 276 -6.12 11.53 12.88
C ALA A 276 -5.60 12.44 11.75
N GLY A 277 -4.53 12.06 11.08
CA GLY A 277 -3.94 12.86 9.99
C GLY A 277 -4.70 12.82 8.65
N ARG A 278 -5.84 12.10 8.57
CA ARG A 278 -6.64 11.94 7.34
C ARG A 278 -8.07 12.41 7.49
N ARG A 279 -8.44 12.92 8.66
CA ARG A 279 -9.81 13.29 9.01
C ARG A 279 -9.86 14.73 9.50
N ASP A 280 -10.87 15.46 9.10
CA ASP A 280 -11.10 16.85 9.52
C ASP A 280 -11.41 16.93 11.02
N ASP A 281 -12.17 15.95 11.56
CA ASP A 281 -12.45 15.81 13.00
C ASP A 281 -11.29 15.22 13.80
N LYS A 282 -10.09 15.05 13.16
CA LYS A 282 -8.89 14.47 13.75
C LYS A 282 -9.11 13.11 14.41
N ALA A 283 -10.21 12.43 14.07
CA ALA A 283 -10.61 11.16 14.67
C ALA A 283 -10.66 11.22 16.21
N GLU A 284 -11.22 12.31 16.76
CA GLU A 284 -11.36 12.52 18.20
C GLU A 284 -12.29 11.50 18.84
N MET A 285 -11.90 10.99 20.01
CA MET A 285 -12.64 10.02 20.79
C MET A 285 -12.72 10.44 22.26
N HIS A 286 -13.90 10.31 22.84
CA HIS A 286 -14.15 10.49 24.27
C HIS A 286 -14.60 9.15 24.87
N VAL A 287 -13.76 8.56 25.69
CA VAL A 287 -13.99 7.24 26.30
C VAL A 287 -14.06 7.37 27.80
N LYS A 288 -15.22 7.13 28.39
CA LYS A 288 -15.42 7.11 29.85
C LYS A 288 -14.75 5.87 30.44
N ILE A 289 -13.99 6.04 31.51
CA ILE A 289 -13.43 4.93 32.27
C ILE A 289 -14.54 4.42 33.19
N ASP A 290 -15.03 3.22 32.89
CA ASP A 290 -16.07 2.59 33.67
C ASP A 290 -15.54 2.12 35.04
N SER A 291 -16.37 2.18 36.09
CA SER A 291 -15.99 1.79 37.45
C SER A 291 -15.47 0.36 37.55
N ARG A 292 -15.97 -0.55 36.74
CA ARG A 292 -15.57 -1.97 36.70
C ARG A 292 -14.12 -2.18 36.30
N ILE A 293 -13.58 -1.31 35.42
CA ILE A 293 -12.19 -1.39 34.96
C ILE A 293 -11.28 -0.36 35.64
N LEU A 294 -11.83 0.49 36.51
CA LEU A 294 -11.09 1.54 37.19
C LEU A 294 -9.92 1.02 38.01
N PRO A 295 -10.05 -0.07 38.84
CA PRO A 295 -8.92 -0.60 39.60
C PRO A 295 -7.77 -1.03 38.67
N LEU A 296 -8.09 -1.60 37.51
CA LEU A 296 -7.09 -2.01 36.54
C LEU A 296 -6.43 -0.80 35.85
N PHE A 297 -7.21 0.24 35.57
CA PHE A 297 -6.70 1.48 35.00
C PHE A 297 -5.74 2.18 35.97
N GLU A 298 -6.11 2.34 37.25
CA GLU A 298 -5.32 2.97 38.29
C GLU A 298 -3.98 2.26 38.52
N LYS A 299 -3.96 0.93 38.46
CA LYS A 299 -2.74 0.15 38.53
C LYS A 299 -1.68 0.55 37.52
N TRP A 300 -2.09 0.97 36.34
CA TRP A 300 -1.21 1.36 35.24
C TRP A 300 -1.19 2.86 34.95
N ALA A 301 -1.99 3.65 35.65
CA ALA A 301 -2.06 5.09 35.51
C ALA A 301 -0.68 5.75 35.67
N ASP A 302 -0.47 6.85 34.96
CA ASP A 302 0.75 7.65 35.11
C ASP A 302 0.61 8.62 36.29
N PRO A 303 1.39 8.45 37.35
CA PRO A 303 1.32 9.31 38.55
C PRO A 303 1.70 10.77 38.21
N GLU A 304 2.48 11.01 37.16
CA GLU A 304 2.86 12.34 36.71
C GLU A 304 1.80 13.01 35.82
N LYS A 305 0.73 12.27 35.48
CA LYS A 305 -0.36 12.75 34.62
C LYS A 305 0.10 13.30 33.26
N LYS A 306 1.27 12.89 32.77
CA LYS A 306 1.74 13.23 31.43
C LYS A 306 0.98 12.46 30.36
N ARG A 307 0.60 11.22 30.69
CA ARG A 307 -0.26 10.34 29.85
C ARG A 307 -1.26 9.61 30.72
N ALA A 308 -2.21 8.95 30.07
CA ALA A 308 -3.19 8.09 30.78
C ALA A 308 -2.49 6.96 31.51
N LEU A 309 -1.57 6.28 30.85
CA LEU A 309 -0.85 5.14 31.40
C LEU A 309 0.67 5.36 31.34
N ARG A 310 1.40 4.82 32.34
CA ARG A 310 2.88 4.90 32.42
C ARG A 310 3.64 4.00 31.46
N LEU A 311 3.00 3.55 30.36
CA LEU A 311 3.59 2.64 29.38
C LEU A 311 4.82 3.23 28.69
N TYR A 312 4.80 4.50 28.37
CA TYR A 312 5.90 5.21 27.72
C TYR A 312 7.22 5.20 28.51
N LYS A 313 7.14 4.98 29.83
CA LYS A 313 8.32 4.83 30.70
C LYS A 313 8.92 3.41 30.65
N LYS A 314 8.19 2.44 30.09
CA LYS A 314 8.54 1.01 30.15
C LYS A 314 8.82 0.41 28.80
N ILE A 315 8.07 0.79 27.77
CA ILE A 315 8.10 0.17 26.44
C ILE A 315 8.04 1.23 25.36
N SER A 316 8.96 1.14 24.41
CA SER A 316 8.92 1.95 23.19
C SER A 316 7.69 1.62 22.33
N PRO A 317 7.05 2.61 21.67
CA PRO A 317 5.92 2.38 20.76
C PRO A 317 6.22 1.34 19.68
N ASP A 318 7.46 1.29 19.21
CA ASP A 318 7.89 0.42 18.11
C ASP A 318 7.80 -1.06 18.41
N ILE A 319 8.09 -1.45 19.66
CA ILE A 319 8.10 -2.85 20.09
C ILE A 319 6.86 -3.23 20.89
N LEU A 320 6.01 -2.26 21.25
CA LEU A 320 4.84 -2.48 22.11
C LEU A 320 3.96 -3.65 21.64
N ASN A 321 3.56 -3.66 20.36
CA ASN A 321 2.69 -4.73 19.84
C ASN A 321 3.34 -6.12 19.85
N SER A 322 4.65 -6.20 19.64
CA SER A 322 5.38 -7.47 19.69
C SER A 322 5.48 -7.99 21.13
N GLU A 323 5.83 -7.13 22.06
CA GLU A 323 5.92 -7.46 23.48
C GLU A 323 4.57 -7.88 24.07
N LEU A 324 3.51 -7.11 23.77
CA LEU A 324 2.14 -7.48 24.17
C LEU A 324 1.70 -8.81 23.58
N SER A 325 2.05 -9.09 22.32
CA SER A 325 1.70 -10.36 21.67
C SER A 325 2.41 -11.56 22.30
N VAL A 326 3.67 -11.38 22.70
CA VAL A 326 4.46 -12.42 23.38
C VAL A 326 3.91 -12.64 24.80
N GLY A 327 3.67 -11.57 25.55
CA GLY A 327 3.12 -11.63 26.91
C GLY A 327 1.73 -12.27 26.93
N LEU A 328 0.83 -11.86 26.04
CA LEU A 328 -0.51 -12.45 25.93
C LEU A 328 -0.47 -13.95 25.62
N ARG A 329 0.40 -14.40 24.73
CA ARG A 329 0.53 -15.83 24.41
C ARG A 329 0.93 -16.64 25.64
N ARG A 330 1.87 -16.12 26.45
CA ARG A 330 2.28 -16.76 27.71
C ARG A 330 1.16 -16.72 28.75
N ALA A 331 0.50 -15.57 28.88
CA ALA A 331 -0.63 -15.40 29.78
C ALA A 331 -1.76 -16.40 29.46
N CYS A 332 -2.17 -16.52 28.20
CA CYS A 332 -3.18 -17.50 27.79
C CYS A 332 -2.79 -18.92 28.17
N LYS A 333 -1.52 -19.32 27.93
CA LYS A 333 -1.04 -20.64 28.29
C LYS A 333 -1.14 -20.90 29.80
N LEU A 334 -0.76 -19.93 30.62
CA LEU A 334 -0.82 -20.03 32.08
C LEU A 334 -2.25 -20.06 32.60
N MET A 335 -3.15 -19.31 31.98
CA MET A 335 -4.57 -19.29 32.35
C MET A 335 -5.38 -20.45 31.75
N GLY A 336 -4.78 -21.32 30.91
CA GLY A 336 -5.46 -22.44 30.29
C GLY A 336 -6.46 -21.96 29.21
N ILE A 337 -6.13 -20.88 28.48
CA ILE A 337 -6.92 -20.36 27.36
C ILE A 337 -6.33 -20.92 26.06
N GLU A 338 -7.10 -21.72 25.35
CA GLU A 338 -6.68 -22.38 24.10
C GLU A 338 -6.90 -21.51 22.87
N GLU A 339 -7.86 -20.58 22.92
CA GLU A 339 -8.16 -19.68 21.81
C GLU A 339 -6.94 -18.82 21.43
N ARG A 340 -6.64 -18.82 20.14
CA ARG A 340 -5.58 -17.96 19.61
C ARG A 340 -6.05 -16.51 19.53
N LEU A 341 -5.49 -15.67 20.36
CA LEU A 341 -5.80 -14.25 20.34
C LEU A 341 -4.57 -13.37 20.10
N THR A 342 -4.83 -12.17 19.71
CA THR A 342 -3.88 -11.08 19.58
C THR A 342 -4.37 -9.90 20.40
N PHE A 343 -3.55 -8.89 20.63
CA PHE A 343 -4.01 -7.68 21.32
C PHE A 343 -5.24 -7.05 20.62
N TYR A 344 -5.28 -7.10 19.30
CA TYR A 344 -6.38 -6.58 18.49
C TYR A 344 -7.69 -7.41 18.63
N SER A 345 -7.62 -8.61 19.18
CA SER A 345 -8.80 -9.44 19.47
C SER A 345 -9.73 -8.77 20.47
N ALA A 346 -9.21 -7.98 21.43
CA ALA A 346 -10.04 -7.19 22.35
C ALA A 346 -11.07 -6.35 21.62
N ARG A 347 -10.64 -5.64 20.57
CA ARG A 347 -11.51 -4.78 19.76
C ARG A 347 -12.54 -5.56 18.94
N HIS A 348 -12.13 -6.68 18.34
CA HIS A 348 -13.06 -7.53 17.59
C HIS A 348 -14.10 -8.18 18.49
N THR A 349 -13.68 -8.61 19.68
CA THR A 349 -14.57 -9.22 20.68
C THR A 349 -15.57 -8.20 21.21
N TRP A 350 -15.09 -7.02 21.58
CA TRP A 350 -15.97 -5.94 22.02
C TRP A 350 -17.06 -5.64 20.98
N ALA A 351 -16.68 -5.46 19.72
CA ALA A 351 -17.61 -5.17 18.63
C ALA A 351 -18.64 -6.29 18.41
N THR A 352 -18.18 -7.55 18.48
CA THR A 352 -19.05 -8.73 18.32
C THR A 352 -20.04 -8.83 19.47
N LEU A 353 -19.59 -8.65 20.70
CA LEU A 353 -20.43 -8.71 21.90
C LEU A 353 -21.39 -7.53 21.98
N ALA A 354 -20.98 -6.32 21.60
CA ALA A 354 -21.85 -5.16 21.48
C ALA A 354 -23.01 -5.44 20.51
N TYR A 355 -22.71 -6.01 19.34
CA TYR A 355 -23.73 -6.40 18.38
C TYR A 355 -24.68 -7.46 18.96
N SER A 356 -24.15 -8.49 19.63
CA SER A 356 -24.95 -9.54 20.28
C SER A 356 -25.78 -9.02 21.44
N ALA A 357 -25.34 -7.94 22.13
CA ALA A 357 -26.08 -7.26 23.18
C ALA A 357 -27.12 -6.25 22.64
N GLY A 358 -27.39 -6.26 21.32
CA GLY A 358 -28.40 -5.40 20.70
C GLY A 358 -27.95 -3.94 20.52
N VAL A 359 -26.64 -3.68 20.46
CA VAL A 359 -26.15 -2.35 20.09
C VAL A 359 -26.19 -2.19 18.57
N ASP A 360 -26.74 -1.08 18.12
CA ASP A 360 -26.83 -0.76 16.69
C ASP A 360 -25.46 -0.67 16.03
N LYS A 361 -25.35 -1.10 14.76
CA LYS A 361 -24.09 -1.09 14.00
C LYS A 361 -23.52 0.32 13.83
N SER A 362 -24.37 1.34 13.71
CA SER A 362 -23.93 2.74 13.63
C SER A 362 -23.22 3.17 14.90
N ILE A 363 -23.76 2.82 16.07
CA ILE A 363 -23.16 3.10 17.38
C ILE A 363 -21.83 2.34 17.51
N ILE A 364 -21.79 1.06 17.09
CA ILE A 364 -20.55 0.27 17.10
C ILE A 364 -19.50 0.93 16.21
N ASN A 365 -19.85 1.42 15.03
CA ASN A 365 -18.94 2.13 14.14
C ASN A 365 -18.37 3.39 14.81
N ASP A 366 -19.21 4.17 15.49
CA ASP A 366 -18.80 5.35 16.24
C ASP A 366 -17.85 4.99 17.40
N CYS A 367 -18.20 4.00 18.21
CA CYS A 367 -17.35 3.48 19.30
C CYS A 367 -15.98 3.01 18.78
N LEU A 368 -15.94 2.45 17.59
CA LEU A 368 -14.73 2.03 16.92
C LEU A 368 -14.02 3.16 16.15
N CYS A 369 -14.57 4.38 16.15
CA CYS A 369 -14.07 5.50 15.35
C CYS A 369 -13.89 5.12 13.87
N HIS A 370 -14.84 4.38 13.30
CA HIS A 370 -14.91 4.10 11.87
C HIS A 370 -15.72 5.19 11.17
N VAL A 371 -15.41 5.41 9.90
CA VAL A 371 -16.22 6.27 9.02
C VAL A 371 -17.05 5.36 8.15
N ASP A 372 -18.33 5.63 8.08
CA ASP A 372 -19.22 5.05 7.09
C ASP A 372 -19.38 6.06 5.95
N GLU A 373 -18.76 5.79 4.80
CA GLU A 373 -18.79 6.69 3.65
C GLU A 373 -20.22 6.94 3.14
N SER A 374 -21.14 5.99 3.37
CA SER A 374 -22.56 6.13 2.99
C SER A 374 -23.32 7.13 3.87
N MET A 375 -22.86 7.33 5.11
CA MET A 375 -23.47 8.23 6.10
C MET A 375 -22.76 9.59 6.21
N ARG A 376 -21.67 9.79 5.48
CA ARG A 376 -20.77 10.95 5.61
C ARG A 376 -21.50 12.29 5.53
N VAL A 377 -22.49 12.41 4.64
CA VAL A 377 -23.27 13.65 4.51
C VAL A 377 -24.16 13.88 5.72
N THR A 378 -24.77 12.82 6.25
CA THR A 378 -25.63 12.88 7.44
C THR A 378 -24.83 13.22 8.70
N ASP A 379 -23.61 12.67 8.81
CA ASP A 379 -22.72 12.90 9.95
C ASP A 379 -22.30 14.37 10.12
N ILE A 380 -22.39 15.20 9.06
CA ILE A 380 -22.12 16.65 9.13
C ILE A 380 -23.18 17.36 10.00
N TYR A 381 -24.41 16.84 10.02
CA TYR A 381 -25.54 17.45 10.72
C TYR A 381 -25.75 16.91 12.14
N ILE A 382 -25.10 15.80 12.48
CA ILE A 382 -25.30 15.10 13.76
C ILE A 382 -24.05 15.25 14.62
N ALA A 383 -24.18 15.96 15.75
CA ALA A 383 -23.13 15.99 16.76
C ALA A 383 -22.98 14.61 17.41
N LYS A 384 -21.75 14.19 17.68
CA LYS A 384 -21.50 12.93 18.37
C LYS A 384 -22.07 12.95 19.80
N ASP A 385 -22.91 12.01 20.09
CA ASP A 385 -23.47 11.77 21.43
C ASP A 385 -22.58 10.75 22.16
N TRP A 386 -21.62 11.25 22.93
CA TRP A 386 -20.68 10.42 23.68
C TRP A 386 -21.36 9.57 24.75
N GLU A 387 -22.42 10.03 25.38
CA GLU A 387 -23.16 9.26 26.39
C GLU A 387 -23.78 8.01 25.79
N ARG A 388 -24.29 8.11 24.57
CA ARG A 388 -24.83 6.97 23.83
C ARG A 388 -23.75 5.88 23.60
N LEU A 389 -22.51 6.31 23.32
CA LEU A 389 -21.39 5.39 23.15
C LEU A 389 -21.00 4.75 24.49
N TRP A 390 -20.98 5.52 25.58
CA TRP A 390 -20.69 4.99 26.90
C TRP A 390 -21.74 3.98 27.37
N LYS A 391 -23.04 4.25 27.17
CA LYS A 391 -24.12 3.29 27.42
C LYS A 391 -23.99 2.00 26.61
N ALA A 392 -23.49 2.09 25.36
CA ALA A 392 -23.20 0.90 24.57
C ALA A 392 -22.05 0.09 25.16
N ASN A 393 -21.01 0.76 25.71
CA ASN A 393 -19.93 0.09 26.41
C ASN A 393 -20.41 -0.59 27.69
N GLU A 394 -21.22 0.10 28.50
CA GLU A 394 -21.82 -0.43 29.73
C GLU A 394 -22.58 -1.75 29.46
N LYS A 395 -23.40 -1.82 28.40
CA LYS A 395 -24.07 -3.06 27.98
C LYS A 395 -23.14 -4.23 27.72
N VAL A 396 -21.94 -3.96 27.17
CA VAL A 396 -20.94 -5.00 26.92
C VAL A 396 -20.28 -5.42 28.23
N LEU A 397 -19.98 -4.47 29.11
CA LEU A 397 -19.33 -4.76 30.38
C LEU A 397 -20.27 -5.49 31.33
N ASP A 398 -21.59 -5.25 31.27
CA ASP A 398 -22.62 -5.97 32.04
C ASP A 398 -22.70 -7.47 31.74
N LEU A 399 -22.09 -7.92 30.66
CA LEU A 399 -22.03 -9.34 30.33
C LEU A 399 -21.09 -10.15 31.22
N PHE A 400 -20.28 -9.51 32.06
CA PHE A 400 -19.19 -10.12 32.81
C PHE A 400 -19.26 -9.85 34.30
N ASP A 401 -18.73 -10.81 35.06
CA ASP A 401 -18.47 -10.62 36.47
C ASP A 401 -17.06 -10.02 36.65
N TRP A 402 -16.98 -8.86 37.29
CA TRP A 402 -15.76 -8.06 37.43
C TRP A 402 -15.17 -8.12 38.86
N GLU A 403 -15.72 -8.95 39.78
CA GLU A 403 -15.31 -8.96 41.17
C GLU A 403 -13.83 -9.25 41.39
N LYS A 404 -13.18 -9.96 40.44
CA LYS A 404 -11.77 -10.35 40.52
C LYS A 404 -10.79 -9.48 39.75
N ILE A 405 -11.22 -8.30 39.28
CA ILE A 405 -10.35 -7.44 38.47
C ILE A 405 -9.37 -6.56 39.32
#